data_289ad4a5130996c3c1b775eddf7f062a
#
_entry.id   289ad4a5130996c3c1b775eddf7f062a
#
_cell.length_a   1.000
_cell.length_b   1.000
_cell.length_c   1.000
_cell.angle_alpha   90.00
_cell.angle_beta   90.00
_cell.angle_gamma   90.00
#
_symmetry.space_group_name_H-M   'P 1'
#
loop_
_entity.id
_entity.type
_entity.pdbx_description
1 polymer ?
#
loop_
_entity_poly.entity_id
_entity_poly.type
_entity_poly.pdbx_seq_one_letter_code
_entity_poly.pdbx_strand_id
1 'polypeptide(L)'
;ETFVPDTASVEEQAKKQSSLFGFISSDLDGNAVDSSIFADYDLTVVNFYGSYSYPDINELQELEQFYQELQTEHPNVNFLQVIFVTPSDAAEENMQQAYAENGVTFMGIMPDMSMASWILKNIEGIPTTIFVDENGYIQDIKLEQTQTADVYMQTTEQVLDQM
;
A
#
# COMPACT_ATOMS: atom_id res chain seq x y z
N GLU A 1 36.69 16.24 -26.48
CA GLU A 1 36.14 15.82 -25.21
C GLU A 1 35.17 14.66 -25.43
N THR A 2 35.44 13.51 -24.83
CA THR A 2 34.63 12.33 -25.03
C THR A 2 33.44 12.37 -24.06
N PHE A 3 32.22 12.27 -24.60
CA PHE A 3 31.03 12.16 -23.80
C PHE A 3 31.00 10.79 -23.11
N VAL A 4 31.04 10.81 -21.80
CA VAL A 4 30.88 9.60 -21.00
C VAL A 4 29.50 9.69 -20.35
N PRO A 5 28.55 8.79 -20.70
CA PRO A 5 27.24 8.81 -20.07
C PRO A 5 27.38 8.56 -18.57
N ASP A 6 26.60 9.30 -17.80
CA ASP A 6 26.53 9.09 -16.36
C ASP A 6 25.81 7.77 -16.07
N THR A 7 26.60 6.70 -15.88
CA THR A 7 26.05 5.37 -15.66
C THR A 7 25.23 5.30 -14.36
N ALA A 8 25.57 6.09 -13.35
CA ALA A 8 24.81 6.13 -12.11
C ALA A 8 23.41 6.69 -12.34
N SER A 9 23.25 7.75 -13.14
CA SER A 9 21.93 8.31 -13.49
C SER A 9 21.07 7.32 -14.28
N VAL A 10 21.69 6.59 -15.21
CA VAL A 10 20.97 5.59 -16.02
C VAL A 10 20.50 4.43 -15.15
N GLU A 11 21.37 3.94 -14.27
CA GLU A 11 21.02 2.87 -13.33
C GLU A 11 19.95 3.31 -12.34
N GLU A 12 20.02 4.54 -11.84
CA GLU A 12 19.02 5.11 -10.95
C GLU A 12 17.66 5.23 -11.63
N GLN A 13 17.61 5.70 -12.86
CA GLN A 13 16.37 5.78 -13.63
C GLN A 13 15.78 4.40 -13.90
N ALA A 14 16.59 3.43 -14.26
CA ALA A 14 16.15 2.06 -14.47
C ALA A 14 15.61 1.45 -13.19
N LYS A 15 16.26 1.71 -12.05
CA LYS A 15 15.82 1.24 -10.74
C LYS A 15 14.49 1.87 -10.35
N LYS A 16 14.31 3.17 -10.56
CA LYS A 16 13.04 3.88 -10.31
C LYS A 16 11.91 3.32 -11.17
N GLN A 17 12.16 3.07 -12.47
CA GLN A 17 11.16 2.48 -13.35
C GLN A 17 10.76 1.08 -12.88
N SER A 18 11.71 0.26 -12.44
CA SER A 18 11.42 -1.10 -11.96
C SER A 18 10.67 -1.11 -10.64
N SER A 19 10.69 -0.03 -9.88
CA SER A 19 9.99 0.10 -8.62
C SER A 19 8.71 0.93 -8.70
N LEU A 20 8.27 1.28 -9.91
CA LEU A 20 7.01 1.99 -10.12
C LEU A 20 5.84 1.06 -9.81
N PHE A 21 4.92 1.54 -8.97
CA PHE A 21 3.72 0.81 -8.61
C PHE A 21 2.51 1.45 -9.30
N GLY A 22 1.95 0.74 -10.27
CA GLY A 22 0.78 1.21 -11.01
C GLY A 22 -0.35 0.19 -10.97
N PHE A 23 -1.59 0.68 -10.92
CA PHE A 23 -2.75 -0.21 -10.89
C PHE A 23 -4.01 0.49 -11.42
N ILE A 24 -4.97 -0.34 -11.85
CA ILE A 24 -6.35 0.04 -12.16
C ILE A 24 -7.22 -1.00 -11.44
N SER A 25 -8.07 -0.56 -10.53
CA SER A 25 -8.83 -1.48 -9.70
C SER A 25 -10.14 -0.85 -9.21
N SER A 26 -10.72 -1.43 -8.17
CA SER A 26 -11.90 -0.90 -7.50
C SER A 26 -11.79 -1.08 -6.00
N ASP A 27 -12.46 -0.21 -5.25
CA ASP A 27 -12.57 -0.37 -3.81
C ASP A 27 -13.68 -1.38 -3.43
N LEU A 28 -13.86 -1.61 -2.13
CA LEU A 28 -14.86 -2.55 -1.65
C LEU A 28 -16.31 -2.11 -1.92
N ASP A 29 -16.51 -0.83 -2.21
CA ASP A 29 -17.83 -0.29 -2.53
C ASP A 29 -18.11 -0.25 -4.05
N GLY A 30 -17.17 -0.73 -4.87
CA GLY A 30 -17.30 -0.78 -6.31
C GLY A 30 -16.86 0.48 -7.03
N ASN A 31 -16.26 1.45 -6.33
CA ASN A 31 -15.77 2.68 -6.95
C ASN A 31 -14.43 2.42 -7.64
N ALA A 32 -14.25 3.00 -8.83
CA ALA A 32 -12.98 2.89 -9.56
C ALA A 32 -11.86 3.62 -8.83
N VAL A 33 -10.73 2.95 -8.69
CA VAL A 33 -9.51 3.50 -8.06
C VAL A 33 -8.31 3.08 -8.90
N ASP A 34 -7.45 4.02 -9.23
CA ASP A 34 -6.22 3.72 -9.96
C ASP A 34 -5.02 4.44 -9.35
N SER A 35 -3.84 4.18 -9.89
CA SER A 35 -2.60 4.73 -9.38
C SER A 35 -2.48 6.24 -9.45
N SER A 36 -3.41 6.93 -10.13
CA SER A 36 -3.43 8.41 -10.10
C SER A 36 -3.70 8.96 -8.70
N ILE A 37 -4.24 8.16 -7.79
CA ILE A 37 -4.46 8.55 -6.39
C ILE A 37 -3.15 8.96 -5.70
N PHE A 38 -2.01 8.42 -6.12
CA PHE A 38 -0.72 8.75 -5.51
C PHE A 38 -0.37 10.24 -5.67
N ALA A 39 -0.78 10.86 -6.76
CA ALA A 39 -0.48 12.26 -7.03
C ALA A 39 -1.20 13.23 -6.08
N ASP A 40 -2.22 12.77 -5.39
CA ASP A 40 -3.00 13.60 -4.46
C ASP A 40 -2.34 13.73 -3.08
N TYR A 41 -1.30 12.96 -2.81
CA TYR A 41 -0.62 12.90 -1.52
C TYR A 41 0.89 12.88 -1.69
N ASP A 42 1.61 13.39 -0.70
CA ASP A 42 3.08 13.36 -0.70
C ASP A 42 3.61 11.93 -0.57
N LEU A 43 2.87 11.10 0.17
CA LEU A 43 3.23 9.71 0.40
C LEU A 43 1.94 8.90 0.58
N THR A 44 1.93 7.68 0.08
CA THR A 44 0.85 6.72 0.31
C THR A 44 1.43 5.45 0.93
N VAL A 45 0.88 5.06 2.06
CA VAL A 45 1.21 3.81 2.72
C VAL A 45 0.30 2.73 2.14
N VAL A 46 0.87 1.67 1.59
CA VAL A 46 0.12 0.58 0.96
C VAL A 46 0.37 -0.71 1.73
N ASN A 47 -0.66 -1.23 2.36
CA ASN A 47 -0.62 -2.48 3.11
C ASN A 47 -1.22 -3.60 2.26
N PHE A 48 -0.43 -4.64 2.01
CA PHE A 48 -0.92 -5.85 1.35
C PHE A 48 -1.40 -6.82 2.40
N TYR A 49 -2.68 -7.12 2.36
CA TYR A 49 -3.36 -7.92 3.35
C TYR A 49 -4.00 -9.13 2.68
N GLY A 50 -3.90 -10.28 3.31
CA GLY A 50 -4.53 -11.47 2.78
C GLY A 50 -5.10 -12.32 3.89
N SER A 51 -6.21 -12.97 3.58
CA SER A 51 -6.82 -13.93 4.48
C SER A 51 -7.36 -15.08 3.64
N TYR A 52 -7.06 -16.30 4.07
CA TYR A 52 -7.60 -17.49 3.42
C TYR A 52 -8.98 -17.90 3.98
N SER A 53 -9.36 -17.36 5.14
CA SER A 53 -10.63 -17.70 5.77
C SER A 53 -11.30 -16.51 6.43
N TYR A 54 -10.66 -15.87 7.41
CA TYR A 54 -11.23 -14.75 8.14
C TYR A 54 -10.18 -13.67 8.35
N PRO A 55 -10.57 -12.38 8.24
CA PRO A 55 -9.64 -11.28 8.51
C PRO A 55 -9.13 -11.31 9.95
N ASP A 56 -7.86 -10.94 10.15
CA ASP A 56 -7.30 -10.74 11.48
C ASP A 56 -7.81 -9.42 12.03
N ILE A 57 -8.74 -9.49 12.98
CA ILE A 57 -9.40 -8.33 13.56
C ILE A 57 -8.41 -7.43 14.28
N ASN A 58 -7.44 -8.01 15.00
CA ASN A 58 -6.45 -7.22 15.73
C ASN A 58 -5.58 -6.41 14.76
N GLU A 59 -5.20 -7.00 13.63
CA GLU A 59 -4.46 -6.30 12.59
C GLU A 59 -5.26 -5.14 12.01
N LEU A 60 -6.53 -5.35 11.70
CA LEU A 60 -7.41 -4.31 11.20
C LEU A 60 -7.55 -3.16 12.19
N GLN A 61 -7.66 -3.46 13.48
CA GLN A 61 -7.79 -2.45 14.52
C GLN A 61 -6.51 -1.61 14.67
N GLU A 62 -5.34 -2.25 14.60
CA GLU A 62 -4.06 -1.54 14.64
C GLU A 62 -3.89 -0.63 13.42
N LEU A 63 -4.27 -1.10 12.24
CA LEU A 63 -4.21 -0.32 11.02
C LEU A 63 -5.18 0.86 11.03
N GLU A 64 -6.38 0.66 11.57
CA GLU A 64 -7.35 1.75 11.68
C GLU A 64 -6.88 2.80 12.70
N GLN A 65 -6.31 2.39 13.81
CA GLN A 65 -5.71 3.32 14.77
C GLN A 65 -4.59 4.14 14.12
N PHE A 66 -3.71 3.48 13.40
CA PHE A 66 -2.66 4.14 12.64
C PHE A 66 -3.26 5.15 11.64
N TYR A 67 -4.28 4.75 10.90
CA TYR A 67 -4.92 5.62 9.92
C TYR A 67 -5.53 6.87 10.56
N GLN A 68 -6.21 6.73 11.69
CA GLN A 68 -6.79 7.87 12.40
C GLN A 68 -5.71 8.85 12.87
N GLU A 69 -4.63 8.34 13.43
CA GLU A 69 -3.48 9.15 13.85
C GLU A 69 -2.81 9.83 12.65
N LEU A 70 -2.70 9.11 11.55
CA LEU A 70 -2.11 9.60 10.30
C LEU A 70 -2.89 10.79 9.76
N GLN A 71 -4.21 10.72 9.73
CA GLN A 71 -5.05 11.82 9.26
C GLN A 71 -4.91 13.07 10.12
N THR A 72 -4.69 12.89 11.42
CA THR A 72 -4.52 14.00 12.35
C THR A 72 -3.13 14.64 12.26
N GLU A 73 -2.08 13.82 12.21
CA GLU A 73 -0.71 14.29 12.29
C GLU A 73 -0.08 14.57 10.92
N HIS A 74 -0.46 13.80 9.90
CA HIS A 74 0.10 13.90 8.55
C HIS A 74 -1.02 13.80 7.49
N PRO A 75 -1.88 14.83 7.37
CA PRO A 75 -3.00 14.77 6.41
C PRO A 75 -2.56 14.72 4.96
N ASN A 76 -1.28 14.99 4.69
CA ASN A 76 -0.66 14.86 3.37
C ASN A 76 -0.22 13.42 3.03
N VAL A 77 -0.44 12.47 3.94
CA VAL A 77 -0.10 11.06 3.74
C VAL A 77 -1.40 10.25 3.69
N ASN A 78 -1.53 9.44 2.66
CA ASN A 78 -2.68 8.55 2.51
C ASN A 78 -2.33 7.13 2.92
N PHE A 79 -3.33 6.34 3.24
CA PHE A 79 -3.22 4.92 3.53
C PHE A 79 -4.27 4.16 2.73
N LEU A 80 -3.85 3.07 2.10
CA LEU A 80 -4.79 2.14 1.50
C LEU A 80 -4.33 0.70 1.71
N GLN A 81 -5.30 -0.21 1.74
CA GLN A 81 -5.05 -1.62 1.93
C GLN A 81 -5.42 -2.37 0.65
N VAL A 82 -4.50 -3.18 0.14
CA VAL A 82 -4.74 -4.07 -0.99
C VAL A 82 -5.12 -5.44 -0.43
N ILE A 83 -6.32 -5.88 -0.75
CA ILE A 83 -6.86 -7.11 -0.19
C ILE A 83 -6.59 -8.25 -1.17
N PHE A 84 -5.53 -9.00 -0.90
CA PHE A 84 -5.11 -10.14 -1.72
C PHE A 84 -5.69 -11.42 -1.12
N VAL A 85 -6.87 -11.79 -1.60
CA VAL A 85 -7.57 -12.99 -1.17
C VAL A 85 -7.87 -13.85 -2.39
N THR A 86 -8.17 -15.11 -2.18
CA THR A 86 -8.66 -15.97 -3.26
C THR A 86 -9.92 -15.34 -3.85
N PRO A 87 -9.96 -15.06 -5.16
CA PRO A 87 -11.12 -14.42 -5.75
C PRO A 87 -12.38 -15.23 -5.52
N SER A 88 -13.31 -14.64 -4.79
CA SER A 88 -14.66 -15.19 -4.60
C SER A 88 -15.55 -14.08 -4.07
N ASP A 89 -16.83 -14.14 -4.39
CA ASP A 89 -17.80 -13.18 -3.87
C ASP A 89 -17.86 -13.24 -2.33
N ALA A 90 -17.70 -14.42 -1.77
CA ALA A 90 -17.71 -14.61 -0.32
C ALA A 90 -16.53 -13.92 0.37
N ALA A 91 -15.35 -13.94 -0.26
CA ALA A 91 -14.16 -13.27 0.30
C ALA A 91 -14.33 -11.75 0.33
N GLU A 92 -14.86 -11.17 -0.73
CA GLU A 92 -15.15 -9.73 -0.79
C GLU A 92 -16.20 -9.33 0.24
N GLU A 93 -17.29 -10.07 0.34
CA GLU A 93 -18.34 -9.83 1.34
C GLU A 93 -17.80 -9.95 2.77
N ASN A 94 -16.95 -10.93 3.04
CA ASN A 94 -16.32 -11.10 4.35
C ASN A 94 -15.45 -9.90 4.72
N MET A 95 -14.73 -9.32 3.76
CA MET A 95 -13.92 -8.13 4.00
C MET A 95 -14.80 -6.90 4.23
N GLN A 96 -15.85 -6.72 3.46
CA GLN A 96 -16.83 -5.64 3.66
C GLN A 96 -17.43 -5.71 5.06
N GLN A 97 -17.82 -6.91 5.48
CA GLN A 97 -18.39 -7.15 6.80
C GLN A 97 -17.38 -6.87 7.91
N ALA A 98 -16.14 -7.35 7.76
CA ALA A 98 -15.08 -7.12 8.74
C ALA A 98 -14.77 -5.63 8.90
N TYR A 99 -14.73 -4.89 7.81
CA TYR A 99 -14.55 -3.43 7.85
C TYR A 99 -15.69 -2.75 8.61
N ALA A 100 -16.93 -3.11 8.29
CA ALA A 100 -18.10 -2.52 8.94
C ALA A 100 -18.14 -2.83 10.44
N GLU A 101 -17.90 -4.06 10.82
CA GLU A 101 -17.96 -4.52 12.22
C GLU A 101 -16.84 -3.92 13.08
N ASN A 102 -15.70 -3.59 12.48
CA ASN A 102 -14.54 -3.07 13.20
C ASN A 102 -14.33 -1.57 13.03
N GLY A 103 -15.28 -0.89 12.41
CA GLY A 103 -15.23 0.56 12.24
C GLY A 103 -14.06 1.03 11.36
N VAL A 104 -13.66 0.22 10.39
CA VAL A 104 -12.57 0.55 9.48
C VAL A 104 -13.01 1.65 8.52
N THR A 105 -12.23 2.74 8.46
CA THR A 105 -12.55 3.90 7.62
C THR A 105 -11.54 4.11 6.48
N PHE A 106 -10.39 3.41 6.50
CA PHE A 106 -9.45 3.49 5.38
C PHE A 106 -9.97 2.73 4.16
N MET A 107 -9.37 3.06 2.99
CA MET A 107 -9.77 2.44 1.73
C MET A 107 -9.19 1.05 1.58
N GLY A 108 -10.03 0.07 1.26
CA GLY A 108 -9.60 -1.25 0.83
C GLY A 108 -9.84 -1.42 -0.66
N ILE A 109 -8.87 -1.92 -1.38
CA ILE A 109 -8.99 -2.17 -2.81
C ILE A 109 -8.77 -3.63 -3.14
N MET A 110 -9.55 -4.12 -4.12
CA MET A 110 -9.41 -5.46 -4.66
C MET A 110 -8.46 -5.41 -5.84
N PRO A 111 -7.38 -6.20 -5.85
CA PRO A 111 -6.43 -6.14 -6.95
C PRO A 111 -7.03 -6.66 -8.26
N ASP A 112 -6.70 -5.98 -9.35
CA ASP A 112 -6.95 -6.49 -10.69
C ASP A 112 -5.90 -7.56 -11.04
N MET A 113 -5.97 -8.14 -12.25
CA MET A 113 -5.02 -9.18 -12.66
C MET A 113 -3.58 -8.67 -12.72
N SER A 114 -3.41 -7.44 -13.17
CA SER A 114 -2.10 -6.79 -13.26
C SER A 114 -1.47 -6.62 -11.88
N MET A 115 -2.23 -6.12 -10.93
CA MET A 115 -1.78 -5.95 -9.56
C MET A 115 -1.52 -7.29 -8.89
N ALA A 116 -2.39 -8.28 -9.09
CA ALA A 116 -2.21 -9.62 -8.55
C ALA A 116 -0.90 -10.25 -9.07
N SER A 117 -0.60 -10.11 -10.37
CA SER A 117 0.66 -10.57 -10.94
C SER A 117 1.85 -9.85 -10.33
N TRP A 118 1.75 -8.54 -10.14
CA TRP A 118 2.81 -7.74 -9.52
C TRP A 118 3.08 -8.21 -8.08
N ILE A 119 2.01 -8.45 -7.31
CA ILE A 119 2.11 -8.94 -5.93
C ILE A 119 2.86 -10.27 -5.88
N LEU A 120 2.47 -11.21 -6.74
CA LEU A 120 3.10 -12.54 -6.78
C LEU A 120 4.59 -12.49 -7.13
N LYS A 121 5.01 -11.49 -7.89
CA LYS A 121 6.40 -11.33 -8.30
C LYS A 121 7.25 -10.57 -7.28
N ASN A 122 6.66 -9.64 -6.54
CA ASN A 122 7.42 -8.65 -5.77
C ASN A 122 7.20 -8.75 -4.26
N ILE A 123 6.15 -9.38 -3.81
CA ILE A 123 5.82 -9.52 -2.39
C ILE A 123 6.08 -10.96 -1.97
N GLU A 124 7.02 -11.14 -1.05
CA GLU A 124 7.42 -12.47 -0.60
C GLU A 124 6.42 -13.10 0.37
N GLY A 125 5.73 -12.26 1.14
CA GLY A 125 4.77 -12.73 2.12
C GLY A 125 3.76 -11.66 2.49
N ILE A 126 2.68 -12.07 3.11
CA ILE A 126 1.61 -11.19 3.56
C ILE A 126 1.46 -11.37 5.07
N PRO A 127 1.36 -10.28 5.84
CA PRO A 127 1.25 -8.89 5.40
C PRO A 127 2.59 -8.26 5.02
N THR A 128 2.56 -7.34 4.08
CA THR A 128 3.69 -6.47 3.73
C THR A 128 3.16 -5.05 3.55
N THR A 129 3.90 -4.08 4.05
CA THR A 129 3.57 -2.66 3.89
C THR A 129 4.68 -1.96 3.13
N ILE A 130 4.33 -1.27 2.06
CA ILE A 130 5.25 -0.47 1.26
C ILE A 130 4.84 1.01 1.33
N PHE A 131 5.74 1.87 0.90
CA PHE A 131 5.56 3.33 0.90
C PHE A 131 5.79 3.82 -0.52
N VAL A 132 4.83 4.56 -1.06
CA VAL A 132 4.82 5.00 -2.47
C VAL A 132 4.74 6.51 -2.51
N ASP A 133 5.63 7.17 -3.27
CA ASP A 133 5.65 8.62 -3.38
C ASP A 133 4.57 9.15 -4.34
N GLU A 134 4.47 10.46 -4.48
CA GLU A 134 3.47 11.12 -5.32
C GLU A 134 3.57 10.75 -6.81
N ASN A 135 4.72 10.25 -7.23
CA ASN A 135 4.97 9.84 -8.61
C ASN A 135 4.79 8.33 -8.84
N GLY A 136 4.38 7.59 -7.80
CA GLY A 136 4.16 6.15 -7.88
C GLY A 136 5.38 5.29 -7.64
N TYR A 137 6.50 5.87 -7.21
CA TYR A 137 7.73 5.11 -6.94
C TYR A 137 7.75 4.57 -5.53
N ILE A 138 8.10 3.29 -5.42
CA ILE A 138 8.21 2.59 -4.14
C ILE A 138 9.50 3.00 -3.45
N GLN A 139 9.39 3.37 -2.17
CA GLN A 139 10.53 3.75 -1.34
C GLN A 139 11.27 2.50 -0.85
N ASP A 140 12.52 2.69 -0.40
CA ASP A 140 13.39 1.56 -0.02
C ASP A 140 12.96 0.85 1.27
N ILE A 141 12.26 1.56 2.15
CA ILE A 141 11.79 0.99 3.42
C ILE A 141 10.49 0.23 3.22
N LYS A 142 10.41 -0.99 3.75
CA LYS A 142 9.19 -1.79 3.77
C LYS A 142 9.08 -2.54 5.09
N LEU A 143 7.86 -2.89 5.46
CA LEU A 143 7.58 -3.71 6.64
C LEU A 143 6.98 -5.03 6.16
N GLU A 144 7.60 -6.15 6.54
CA GLU A 144 7.22 -7.48 6.03
C GLU A 144 6.39 -8.30 7.03
N GLN A 145 5.96 -7.68 8.15
CA GLN A 145 5.16 -8.34 9.18
C GLN A 145 4.11 -7.38 9.72
N THR A 146 3.11 -7.94 10.41
CA THR A 146 2.15 -7.15 11.16
C THR A 146 2.87 -6.35 12.26
N GLN A 147 2.53 -5.08 12.37
CA GLN A 147 3.11 -4.16 13.34
C GLN A 147 2.02 -3.54 14.20
N THR A 148 2.43 -2.83 15.25
CA THR A 148 1.54 -1.97 16.02
C THR A 148 1.33 -0.64 15.29
N ALA A 149 0.28 0.09 15.66
CA ALA A 149 0.03 1.43 15.11
C ALA A 149 1.24 2.36 15.30
N ASP A 150 1.91 2.29 16.45
CA ASP A 150 3.09 3.10 16.73
C ASP A 150 4.25 2.81 15.77
N VAL A 151 4.49 1.54 15.46
CA VAL A 151 5.57 1.16 14.54
C VAL A 151 5.24 1.62 13.11
N TYR A 152 4.00 1.49 12.68
CA TYR A 152 3.58 2.02 11.38
C TYR A 152 3.80 3.53 11.30
N MET A 153 3.45 4.25 12.35
CA MET A 153 3.62 5.71 12.39
C MET A 153 5.09 6.12 12.37
N GLN A 154 5.92 5.51 13.22
CA GLN A 154 7.35 5.78 13.29
C GLN A 154 8.04 5.50 11.95
N THR A 155 7.68 4.40 11.30
CA THR A 155 8.24 4.04 10.00
C THR A 155 7.82 5.03 8.92
N THR A 156 6.56 5.44 8.92
CA THR A 156 6.04 6.46 8.00
C THR A 156 6.81 7.77 8.16
N GLU A 157 7.02 8.22 9.39
CA GLU A 157 7.78 9.43 9.67
C GLU A 157 9.24 9.32 9.23
N GLN A 158 9.83 8.14 9.41
CA GLN A 158 11.19 7.87 8.92
C GLN A 158 11.28 7.99 7.40
N VAL A 159 10.29 7.43 6.69
CA VAL A 159 10.23 7.55 5.22
C VAL A 159 10.09 9.01 4.80
N LEU A 160 9.19 9.75 5.44
CA LEU A 160 9.01 11.18 5.15
C LEU A 160 10.31 11.97 5.34
N ASP A 161 11.06 11.66 6.38
CA ASP A 161 12.33 12.35 6.69
C ASP A 161 13.41 12.07 5.65
N GLN A 162 13.33 10.94 4.93
CA GLN A 162 14.28 10.55 3.90
C GLN A 162 13.94 11.05 2.50
N MET A 163 12.76 11.61 2.32
CA MET A 163 12.27 12.08 1.02
C MET A 163 12.76 13.49 0.67
#